data_bb98a061bf9ebbc84893ec5511741b65
#
_entry.id   bb98a061bf9ebbc84893ec5511741b65
#
_cell.length_a   1.000
_cell.length_b   1.000
_cell.length_c   1.000
_cell.angle_alpha   90.00
_cell.angle_beta   90.00
_cell.angle_gamma   90.00
#
_symmetry.space_group_name_H-M   'P 1'
#
loop_
_entity.id
_entity.type
_entity.pdbx_description
1 polymer ?
#
loop_
_entity_poly.entity_id
_entity_poly.type
_entity_poly.pdbx_seq_one_letter_code
_entity_poly.pdbx_strand_id
1 'polypeptide(L)'
;MKKVVILVCIFMLLVTVSALAQATKKTGPPAQPAAKKETLAQAPKKGGTLVFGRGGDSVGLDPAYETDGNSFMICDNVHEALVFYKEESTALEPGLATSWSITPDGLAYTFKLRKGVKFHDGTPFNADAVVFSHGRMMKERNVKFFGKGWDIPKQDRPPEYWVSMEMDKTIDSIEAVDEYTVVYKLKRVEAPFLANMGMDFADIISPTAFMKDPGGAVRNPVGTGPYKFSKWVKDDRIILEANKDYWDKAKGPYMDRVVFRVIPENSVRFLELKAGSIHICQFPNAADIPMAKKDPKLQVPTQPGMNIGYLGYNLKKEPWKSNANLRKAIAHAINRKAIVDNIYQGMGEVAKNCIPPTMWGYNKDVPGFQYDVELAKKLLAEAGYPEGKGLPEITLWSMPVPRPYNPEGLKVGVAMIGDLAKIGIKSRVVSYDWGTYLKRQREQPEDMDLFQLGWTGDNGDPDNFLAVLFDGLADPAVRTQWHNEVYHKLMQDGKQTVDQNKRAEIYRKAQALMYEECPVIPIAHSTVMWPAVKRVTNFKLHPTGSVMLRSVWLQ
;
A
#
# COMPACT_ATOMS: atom_id res chain seq x y z
N MET A 1 42.00 61.82 32.40
CA MET A 1 41.82 60.59 31.61
C MET A 1 40.35 60.13 31.46
N LYS A 2 39.41 60.51 32.28
CA LYS A 2 37.98 60.07 32.18
C LYS A 2 37.11 60.80 31.13
N LYS A 3 37.54 61.99 30.65
CA LYS A 3 36.75 62.80 29.63
C LYS A 3 37.02 62.41 28.17
N VAL A 4 38.16 61.78 27.86
CA VAL A 4 38.53 61.37 26.49
C VAL A 4 37.85 60.07 26.08
N VAL A 5 37.61 59.13 27.04
CA VAL A 5 36.95 57.84 26.75
C VAL A 5 35.45 58.01 26.42
N ILE A 6 34.76 58.99 27.02
CA ILE A 6 33.34 59.23 26.76
C ILE A 6 33.11 59.84 25.35
N LEU A 7 34.06 60.65 24.87
CA LEU A 7 33.94 61.28 23.53
C LEU A 7 34.13 60.30 22.39
N VAL A 8 35.02 59.29 22.57
CA VAL A 8 35.26 58.23 21.58
C VAL A 8 34.04 57.27 21.47
N CYS A 9 33.40 56.95 22.62
CA CYS A 9 32.21 56.09 22.61
C CYS A 9 31.00 56.75 21.94
N ILE A 10 30.82 58.09 22.12
CA ILE A 10 29.72 58.84 21.51
C ILE A 10 29.95 58.98 19.97
N PHE A 11 31.21 59.11 19.53
CA PHE A 11 31.53 59.22 18.11
C PHE A 11 31.32 57.87 17.38
N MET A 12 31.66 56.73 18.01
CA MET A 12 31.38 55.39 17.49
C MET A 12 29.88 55.07 17.45
N LEU A 13 29.09 55.51 18.43
CA LEU A 13 27.65 55.32 18.43
C LEU A 13 26.93 56.11 17.32
N LEU A 14 27.42 57.32 17.02
CA LEU A 14 26.86 58.16 15.94
C LEU A 14 27.18 57.63 14.54
N VAL A 15 28.33 57.00 14.33
CA VAL A 15 28.71 56.36 13.04
C VAL A 15 27.91 55.09 12.81
N THR A 16 27.63 54.29 13.85
CA THR A 16 26.82 53.07 13.70
C THR A 16 25.34 53.37 13.46
N VAL A 17 24.78 54.40 14.02
CA VAL A 17 23.38 54.82 13.77
C VAL A 17 23.20 55.34 12.36
N SER A 18 24.19 56.10 11.81
CA SER A 18 24.16 56.57 10.43
C SER A 18 24.27 55.47 9.39
N ALA A 19 25.04 54.40 9.68
CA ALA A 19 25.15 53.25 8.79
C ALA A 19 23.86 52.39 8.78
N LEU A 20 23.17 52.25 9.93
CA LEU A 20 21.88 51.57 10.01
C LEU A 20 20.77 52.33 9.26
N ALA A 21 20.78 53.67 9.30
CA ALA A 21 19.76 54.49 8.62
C ALA A 21 19.91 54.48 7.07
N GLN A 22 21.10 54.23 6.54
CA GLN A 22 21.31 54.07 5.10
C GLN A 22 21.03 52.66 4.56
N ALA A 23 21.14 51.62 5.39
CA ALA A 23 20.81 50.25 5.00
C ALA A 23 19.28 49.98 4.94
N THR A 24 18.47 50.74 5.67
CA THR A 24 17.00 50.56 5.69
C THR A 24 16.25 51.26 4.55
N LYS A 25 16.93 52.04 3.71
CA LYS A 25 16.27 52.78 2.60
C LYS A 25 16.23 52.02 1.25
N LYS A 26 16.70 50.78 1.16
CA LYS A 26 16.76 50.03 -0.13
C LYS A 26 16.01 48.69 -0.16
N THR A 27 15.31 48.30 0.88
CA THR A 27 14.42 47.14 0.79
C THR A 27 12.98 47.61 1.00
N GLY A 28 12.24 47.67 -0.10
CA GLY A 28 10.77 47.75 -0.03
C GLY A 28 10.22 46.57 0.79
N PRO A 29 8.99 46.67 1.31
CA PRO A 29 8.40 45.59 2.06
C PRO A 29 8.46 44.31 1.23
N PRO A 30 8.77 43.15 1.82
CA PRO A 30 8.74 41.90 1.07
C PRO A 30 7.35 41.75 0.46
N ALA A 31 7.32 41.51 -0.85
CA ALA A 31 6.08 41.23 -1.54
C ALA A 31 5.34 40.13 -0.77
N GLN A 32 4.16 40.44 -0.27
CA GLN A 32 3.29 39.41 0.30
C GLN A 32 3.14 38.32 -0.75
N PRO A 33 3.30 37.03 -0.40
CA PRO A 33 3.02 35.97 -1.33
C PRO A 33 1.59 36.20 -1.83
N ALA A 34 1.43 36.29 -3.15
CA ALA A 34 0.14 36.46 -3.79
C ALA A 34 -0.81 35.43 -3.18
N ALA A 35 -1.86 35.87 -2.53
CA ALA A 35 -2.89 35.03 -1.98
C ALA A 35 -3.31 34.09 -3.11
N LYS A 36 -3.07 32.77 -2.95
CA LYS A 36 -3.65 31.75 -3.81
C LYS A 36 -5.14 32.09 -3.83
N LYS A 37 -5.68 32.47 -4.99
CA LYS A 37 -7.13 32.57 -5.17
C LYS A 37 -7.68 31.19 -4.74
N GLU A 38 -8.28 31.13 -3.56
CA GLU A 38 -9.15 30.01 -3.20
C GLU A 38 -10.23 30.00 -4.26
N THR A 39 -10.12 29.06 -5.19
CA THR A 39 -11.21 28.74 -6.10
C THR A 39 -12.32 28.28 -5.17
N LEU A 40 -13.40 29.04 -5.08
CA LEU A 40 -14.60 28.67 -4.34
C LEU A 40 -14.93 27.23 -4.77
N ALA A 41 -14.84 26.30 -3.81
CA ALA A 41 -15.11 24.90 -4.07
C ALA A 41 -16.55 24.79 -4.60
N GLN A 42 -16.69 24.37 -5.85
CA GLN A 42 -18.00 24.15 -6.46
C GLN A 42 -18.77 23.12 -5.63
N ALA A 43 -20.02 23.40 -5.32
CA ALA A 43 -20.89 22.46 -4.62
C ALA A 43 -21.00 21.16 -5.44
N PRO A 44 -20.96 19.97 -4.80
CA PRO A 44 -21.06 18.71 -5.50
C PRO A 44 -22.34 18.61 -6.31
N LYS A 45 -22.21 18.24 -7.58
CA LYS A 45 -23.35 17.97 -8.46
C LYS A 45 -23.81 16.54 -8.25
N LYS A 46 -25.10 16.34 -8.03
CA LYS A 46 -25.70 15.01 -7.87
C LYS A 46 -26.22 14.49 -9.20
N GLY A 47 -26.16 13.16 -9.36
CA GLY A 47 -26.73 12.45 -10.50
C GLY A 47 -25.73 12.03 -11.54
N GLY A 48 -26.20 11.24 -12.51
CA GLY A 48 -25.41 10.72 -13.61
C GLY A 48 -24.67 9.42 -13.35
N THR A 49 -23.88 9.00 -14.34
CA THR A 49 -23.13 7.73 -14.29
C THR A 49 -21.64 7.99 -14.40
N LEU A 50 -20.87 7.49 -13.42
CA LEU A 50 -19.42 7.39 -13.49
C LEU A 50 -19.02 6.07 -14.15
N VAL A 51 -18.16 6.12 -15.17
CA VAL A 51 -17.62 4.92 -15.82
C VAL A 51 -16.14 4.80 -15.51
N PHE A 52 -15.76 3.74 -14.79
CA PHE A 52 -14.39 3.43 -14.39
C PHE A 52 -13.85 2.31 -15.28
N GLY A 53 -12.78 2.55 -16.04
CA GLY A 53 -12.11 1.54 -16.86
C GLY A 53 -11.01 0.83 -16.07
N ARG A 54 -11.12 -0.50 -15.91
CA ARG A 54 -10.18 -1.35 -15.18
C ARG A 54 -9.65 -2.50 -16.05
N GLY A 55 -8.48 -3.05 -15.68
CA GLY A 55 -7.79 -4.03 -16.51
C GLY A 55 -8.27 -5.48 -16.38
N GLY A 56 -9.01 -5.81 -15.33
CA GLY A 56 -9.50 -7.17 -15.10
C GLY A 56 -10.86 -7.21 -14.43
N ASP A 57 -11.52 -8.35 -14.49
CA ASP A 57 -12.77 -8.59 -13.78
C ASP A 57 -12.50 -9.00 -12.31
N SER A 58 -13.52 -8.92 -11.46
CA SER A 58 -13.48 -9.43 -10.10
C SER A 58 -13.53 -10.96 -10.08
N VAL A 59 -12.91 -11.57 -9.07
CA VAL A 59 -13.01 -13.01 -8.81
C VAL A 59 -14.26 -13.31 -7.99
N GLY A 60 -14.50 -12.52 -6.97
CA GLY A 60 -15.66 -12.55 -6.10
C GLY A 60 -15.87 -11.21 -5.41
N LEU A 61 -16.93 -11.08 -4.64
CA LEU A 61 -17.33 -9.82 -3.98
C LEU A 61 -17.60 -10.00 -2.47
N ASP A 62 -17.20 -11.13 -1.89
CA ASP A 62 -17.17 -11.31 -0.44
C ASP A 62 -15.82 -10.88 0.11
N PRO A 63 -15.70 -9.71 0.78
CA PRO A 63 -14.43 -9.11 1.15
C PRO A 63 -13.57 -10.01 2.05
N ALA A 64 -14.19 -10.89 2.84
CA ALA A 64 -13.46 -11.81 3.72
C ALA A 64 -12.63 -12.87 2.99
N TYR A 65 -12.99 -13.18 1.75
CA TYR A 65 -12.39 -14.30 0.98
C TYR A 65 -11.66 -13.85 -0.28
N GLU A 66 -11.69 -12.56 -0.61
CA GLU A 66 -10.98 -12.03 -1.77
C GLU A 66 -9.55 -11.59 -1.40
N THR A 67 -8.67 -11.60 -2.42
CA THR A 67 -7.26 -11.18 -2.27
C THR A 67 -6.78 -10.35 -3.46
N ASP A 68 -7.67 -10.04 -4.40
CA ASP A 68 -7.32 -9.28 -5.60
C ASP A 68 -7.93 -7.88 -5.62
N GLY A 69 -7.15 -6.92 -6.13
CA GLY A 69 -7.54 -5.51 -6.15
C GLY A 69 -8.74 -5.19 -7.05
N ASN A 70 -9.10 -6.04 -8.04
CA ASN A 70 -10.30 -5.80 -8.86
C ASN A 70 -11.57 -6.16 -8.10
N SER A 71 -11.51 -7.14 -7.20
CA SER A 71 -12.58 -7.48 -6.28
C SER A 71 -12.74 -6.41 -5.19
N PHE A 72 -11.65 -6.03 -4.53
CA PHE A 72 -11.66 -5.00 -3.48
C PHE A 72 -12.18 -3.66 -3.97
N MET A 73 -11.83 -3.26 -5.19
CA MET A 73 -12.35 -2.03 -5.81
C MET A 73 -13.89 -1.93 -5.81
N ILE A 74 -14.59 -3.07 -5.86
CA ILE A 74 -16.04 -3.13 -5.74
C ILE A 74 -16.43 -3.15 -4.26
N CYS A 75 -15.74 -3.95 -3.45
CA CYS A 75 -15.97 -4.08 -2.01
C CYS A 75 -15.86 -2.73 -1.30
N ASP A 76 -14.84 -1.92 -1.57
CA ASP A 76 -14.62 -0.54 -1.08
C ASP A 76 -15.86 0.37 -1.19
N ASN A 77 -16.77 0.08 -2.12
CA ASN A 77 -17.95 0.91 -2.40
C ASN A 77 -19.25 0.29 -1.91
N VAL A 78 -19.25 -1.02 -1.61
CA VAL A 78 -20.43 -1.79 -1.19
C VAL A 78 -20.42 -2.08 0.30
N HIS A 79 -19.25 -2.37 0.85
CA HIS A 79 -19.05 -2.71 2.26
C HIS A 79 -18.34 -1.59 3.01
N GLU A 80 -18.27 -1.70 4.32
CA GLU A 80 -17.56 -0.78 5.21
C GLU A 80 -17.03 -1.52 6.44
N ALA A 81 -15.84 -1.11 6.91
CA ALA A 81 -15.21 -1.61 8.12
C ALA A 81 -15.56 -0.75 9.36
N LEU A 82 -15.16 -1.21 10.55
CA LEU A 82 -15.30 -0.45 11.80
C LEU A 82 -14.48 0.84 11.78
N VAL A 83 -13.29 0.79 11.19
CA VAL A 83 -12.38 1.91 11.00
C VAL A 83 -12.06 2.06 9.53
N PHE A 84 -11.84 3.28 9.06
CA PHE A 84 -11.44 3.58 7.68
C PHE A 84 -10.02 4.10 7.65
N TYR A 85 -9.37 3.94 6.52
CA TYR A 85 -8.25 4.79 6.18
C TYR A 85 -8.75 6.14 5.66
N LYS A 86 -8.01 7.22 5.94
CA LYS A 86 -8.28 8.52 5.34
C LYS A 86 -8.05 8.47 3.83
N GLU A 87 -8.79 9.24 3.06
CA GLU A 87 -8.82 9.18 1.58
C GLU A 87 -7.45 9.24 0.88
N GLU A 88 -6.43 9.84 1.47
CA GLU A 88 -5.10 10.01 0.84
C GLU A 88 -3.95 9.44 1.70
N SER A 89 -4.27 8.68 2.76
CA SER A 89 -3.27 8.09 3.64
C SER A 89 -3.82 6.89 4.39
N THR A 90 -2.94 6.10 5.00
CA THR A 90 -3.31 4.96 5.84
C THR A 90 -3.54 5.32 7.33
N ALA A 91 -3.62 6.61 7.65
CA ALA A 91 -4.05 7.04 8.97
C ALA A 91 -5.53 6.68 9.17
N LEU A 92 -5.84 6.13 10.35
CA LEU A 92 -7.19 5.66 10.64
C LEU A 92 -8.15 6.81 10.99
N GLU A 93 -9.40 6.65 10.58
CA GLU A 93 -10.53 7.49 10.97
C GLU A 93 -11.77 6.64 11.32
N PRO A 94 -12.75 7.18 12.06
CA PRO A 94 -13.99 6.49 12.37
C PRO A 94 -14.77 6.07 11.11
N GLY A 95 -15.08 4.76 11.04
CA GLY A 95 -15.94 4.15 10.03
C GLY A 95 -17.32 3.83 10.60
N LEU A 96 -17.69 2.55 10.63
CA LEU A 96 -18.90 2.06 11.31
C LEU A 96 -18.78 2.14 12.84
N ALA A 97 -17.58 2.21 13.40
CA ALA A 97 -17.36 2.65 14.76
C ALA A 97 -17.19 4.18 14.81
N THR A 98 -17.78 4.82 15.82
CA THR A 98 -17.64 6.27 16.08
C THR A 98 -16.39 6.58 16.90
N SER A 99 -15.91 5.60 17.67
CA SER A 99 -14.70 5.69 18.49
C SER A 99 -14.25 4.29 18.91
N TRP A 100 -13.02 4.21 19.36
CA TRP A 100 -12.47 3.00 19.97
C TRP A 100 -11.53 3.35 21.12
N SER A 101 -11.29 2.38 22.00
CA SER A 101 -10.30 2.46 23.07
C SER A 101 -9.54 1.15 23.17
N ILE A 102 -8.30 1.24 23.63
CA ILE A 102 -7.39 0.11 23.80
C ILE A 102 -7.01 0.08 25.28
N THR A 103 -7.04 -1.09 25.90
CA THR A 103 -6.56 -1.25 27.28
C THR A 103 -5.05 -1.00 27.37
N PRO A 104 -4.54 -0.54 28.54
CA PRO A 104 -3.11 -0.23 28.68
C PRO A 104 -2.16 -1.39 28.39
N ASP A 105 -2.61 -2.62 28.59
CA ASP A 105 -1.89 -3.86 28.26
C ASP A 105 -1.97 -4.23 26.77
N GLY A 106 -2.77 -3.52 25.97
CA GLY A 106 -2.94 -3.78 24.54
C GLY A 106 -3.75 -5.05 24.21
N LEU A 107 -4.43 -5.66 25.20
CA LEU A 107 -5.11 -6.94 25.04
C LEU A 107 -6.61 -6.84 24.79
N ALA A 108 -7.21 -5.64 24.92
CA ALA A 108 -8.62 -5.46 24.59
C ALA A 108 -8.87 -4.17 23.81
N TYR A 109 -9.69 -4.30 22.77
CA TYR A 109 -10.13 -3.22 21.88
C TYR A 109 -11.63 -3.08 21.97
N THR A 110 -12.13 -1.94 22.46
CA THR A 110 -13.56 -1.65 22.57
C THR A 110 -13.98 -0.66 21.49
N PHE A 111 -14.92 -1.04 20.64
CA PHE A 111 -15.48 -0.20 19.59
C PHE A 111 -16.90 0.25 19.95
N LYS A 112 -17.17 1.56 19.88
CA LYS A 112 -18.51 2.14 19.99
C LYS A 112 -19.07 2.32 18.59
N LEU A 113 -20.17 1.64 18.30
CA LEU A 113 -20.74 1.55 16.96
C LEU A 113 -21.67 2.73 16.64
N ARG A 114 -21.77 3.01 15.35
CA ARG A 114 -22.67 4.03 14.80
C ARG A 114 -24.12 3.53 14.85
N LYS A 115 -25.04 4.34 15.38
CA LYS A 115 -26.47 4.03 15.45
C LYS A 115 -27.19 4.45 14.16
N GLY A 116 -28.27 3.74 13.83
CA GLY A 116 -29.15 4.07 12.71
C GLY A 116 -28.63 3.71 11.32
N VAL A 117 -27.46 3.05 11.22
CA VAL A 117 -26.94 2.50 9.96
C VAL A 117 -27.78 1.28 9.55
N LYS A 118 -28.06 1.16 8.24
CA LYS A 118 -28.77 0.02 7.66
C LYS A 118 -27.95 -0.62 6.56
N PHE A 119 -28.01 -1.92 6.49
CA PHE A 119 -27.54 -2.66 5.32
C PHE A 119 -28.40 -2.37 4.09
N HIS A 120 -27.90 -2.71 2.91
CA HIS A 120 -28.59 -2.49 1.64
C HIS A 120 -29.92 -3.25 1.53
N ASP A 121 -30.12 -4.32 2.28
CA ASP A 121 -31.36 -5.08 2.41
C ASP A 121 -32.35 -4.47 3.40
N GLY A 122 -31.99 -3.35 4.03
CA GLY A 122 -32.83 -2.64 5.02
C GLY A 122 -32.67 -3.11 6.45
N THR A 123 -31.96 -4.19 6.72
CA THR A 123 -31.71 -4.70 8.08
C THR A 123 -30.76 -3.78 8.85
N PRO A 124 -30.87 -3.71 10.20
CA PRO A 124 -30.04 -2.80 10.98
C PRO A 124 -28.62 -3.32 11.13
N PHE A 125 -27.63 -2.41 11.10
CA PHE A 125 -26.27 -2.65 11.54
C PHE A 125 -26.17 -2.51 13.06
N ASN A 126 -25.58 -3.48 13.74
CA ASN A 126 -25.36 -3.52 15.18
C ASN A 126 -24.18 -4.41 15.57
N ALA A 127 -23.94 -4.61 16.86
CA ALA A 127 -22.84 -5.43 17.38
C ALA A 127 -22.91 -6.91 16.95
N ASP A 128 -24.11 -7.47 16.84
CA ASP A 128 -24.29 -8.85 16.36
C ASP A 128 -23.79 -9.01 14.92
N ALA A 129 -24.02 -8.02 14.06
CA ALA A 129 -23.52 -8.07 12.67
C ALA A 129 -21.99 -8.04 12.61
N VAL A 130 -21.33 -7.33 13.52
CA VAL A 130 -19.87 -7.32 13.64
C VAL A 130 -19.36 -8.68 14.09
N VAL A 131 -19.93 -9.23 15.17
CA VAL A 131 -19.59 -10.57 15.69
C VAL A 131 -19.80 -11.63 14.62
N PHE A 132 -20.88 -11.54 13.85
CA PHE A 132 -21.15 -12.43 12.72
C PHE A 132 -20.09 -12.34 11.65
N SER A 133 -19.81 -11.12 11.15
CA SER A 133 -18.90 -10.90 10.00
C SER A 133 -17.49 -11.39 10.28
N HIS A 134 -16.95 -11.11 11.46
CA HIS A 134 -15.60 -11.53 11.83
C HIS A 134 -15.56 -12.94 12.40
N GLY A 135 -16.58 -13.33 13.16
CA GLY A 135 -16.68 -14.67 13.72
C GLY A 135 -16.73 -15.78 12.67
N ARG A 136 -17.35 -15.52 11.49
CA ARG A 136 -17.39 -16.49 10.38
C ARG A 136 -16.02 -16.83 9.80
N MET A 137 -15.00 -15.97 10.02
CA MET A 137 -13.63 -16.17 9.58
C MET A 137 -12.77 -16.92 10.61
N MET A 138 -13.24 -17.04 11.86
CA MET A 138 -12.51 -17.76 12.90
C MET A 138 -12.47 -19.25 12.62
N LYS A 139 -11.30 -19.87 12.79
CA LYS A 139 -11.09 -21.31 12.59
C LYS A 139 -11.92 -22.16 13.54
N GLU A 140 -11.98 -21.73 14.81
CA GLU A 140 -12.80 -22.35 15.85
C GLU A 140 -14.10 -21.58 15.99
N ARG A 141 -15.16 -22.08 15.34
CA ARG A 141 -16.51 -21.53 15.45
C ARG A 141 -17.13 -22.02 16.73
N ASN A 142 -17.20 -21.17 17.73
CA ASN A 142 -17.87 -21.46 18.99
C ASN A 142 -18.81 -20.31 19.40
N VAL A 143 -19.66 -20.55 20.38
CA VAL A 143 -20.65 -19.56 20.88
C VAL A 143 -19.99 -18.23 21.31
N LYS A 144 -18.72 -18.28 21.74
CA LYS A 144 -17.91 -17.14 22.13
C LYS A 144 -17.72 -16.08 21.01
N PHE A 145 -17.74 -16.53 19.73
CA PHE A 145 -17.61 -15.66 18.57
C PHE A 145 -18.96 -15.30 17.91
N PHE A 146 -20.00 -16.09 18.14
CA PHE A 146 -21.27 -15.95 17.41
C PHE A 146 -22.43 -15.37 18.22
N GLY A 147 -22.22 -14.99 19.48
CA GLY A 147 -23.20 -14.28 20.32
C GLY A 147 -24.58 -14.95 20.44
N LYS A 148 -25.29 -15.11 19.33
CA LYS A 148 -26.67 -15.68 19.25
C LYS A 148 -26.71 -17.09 18.63
N GLY A 149 -25.61 -17.79 18.49
CA GLY A 149 -25.60 -19.16 17.98
C GLY A 149 -25.99 -19.27 16.50
N TRP A 150 -25.39 -18.45 15.63
CA TRP A 150 -25.54 -18.56 14.19
C TRP A 150 -24.98 -19.91 13.69
N ASP A 151 -25.78 -20.69 12.98
CA ASP A 151 -25.31 -21.90 12.28
C ASP A 151 -24.74 -21.50 10.92
N ILE A 152 -23.49 -21.01 10.91
CA ILE A 152 -22.83 -20.51 9.71
C ILE A 152 -22.30 -21.68 8.90
N PRO A 153 -22.70 -21.83 7.63
CA PRO A 153 -22.19 -22.85 6.75
C PRO A 153 -20.65 -22.75 6.61
N LYS A 154 -19.99 -23.91 6.61
CA LYS A 154 -18.55 -23.99 6.36
C LYS A 154 -18.25 -23.49 4.94
N GLN A 155 -17.28 -22.59 4.83
CA GLN A 155 -16.81 -22.11 3.54
C GLN A 155 -15.75 -23.07 3.00
N ASP A 156 -15.73 -23.26 1.67
CA ASP A 156 -14.84 -24.22 1.00
C ASP A 156 -13.38 -23.74 0.95
N ARG A 157 -13.15 -22.43 1.10
CA ARG A 157 -11.81 -21.82 1.09
C ARG A 157 -11.54 -21.03 2.38
N PRO A 158 -10.26 -20.95 2.82
CA PRO A 158 -9.92 -20.14 3.97
C PRO A 158 -9.99 -18.65 3.63
N PRO A 159 -10.23 -17.77 4.62
CA PRO A 159 -10.09 -16.33 4.48
C PRO A 159 -8.60 -15.97 4.50
N GLU A 160 -7.96 -15.92 3.32
CA GLU A 160 -6.49 -15.89 3.21
C GLU A 160 -5.85 -14.70 3.92
N TYR A 161 -6.38 -13.48 3.78
CA TYR A 161 -5.84 -12.31 4.48
C TYR A 161 -6.01 -12.39 5.99
N TRP A 162 -7.18 -12.84 6.45
CA TRP A 162 -7.43 -13.04 7.89
C TRP A 162 -6.42 -14.00 8.51
N VAL A 163 -6.14 -15.09 7.82
CA VAL A 163 -5.16 -16.11 8.27
C VAL A 163 -3.72 -15.58 8.15
N SER A 164 -3.36 -14.91 7.06
CA SER A 164 -2.01 -14.39 6.85
C SER A 164 -1.64 -13.26 7.82
N MET A 165 -2.64 -12.47 8.25
CA MET A 165 -2.48 -11.47 9.31
C MET A 165 -2.61 -12.06 10.72
N GLU A 166 -2.66 -13.39 10.83
CA GLU A 166 -2.74 -14.14 12.08
C GLU A 166 -3.92 -13.75 12.99
N MET A 167 -5.01 -13.20 12.41
CA MET A 167 -6.17 -12.75 13.18
C MET A 167 -6.83 -13.89 13.97
N ASP A 168 -6.91 -15.09 13.40
CA ASP A 168 -7.43 -16.30 14.04
C ASP A 168 -6.56 -16.81 15.21
N LYS A 169 -5.26 -16.55 15.15
CA LYS A 169 -4.32 -16.91 16.23
C LYS A 169 -4.29 -15.83 17.33
N THR A 170 -4.53 -14.58 16.93
CA THR A 170 -4.41 -13.39 17.81
C THR A 170 -5.67 -13.13 18.61
N ILE A 171 -6.86 -13.25 17.99
CA ILE A 171 -8.14 -12.99 18.65
C ILE A 171 -8.49 -14.15 19.58
N ASP A 172 -8.82 -13.82 20.84
CA ASP A 172 -9.39 -14.75 21.83
C ASP A 172 -10.90 -14.76 21.77
N SER A 173 -11.54 -13.58 21.76
CA SER A 173 -13.00 -13.45 21.64
C SER A 173 -13.42 -12.15 20.95
N ILE A 174 -14.62 -12.19 20.37
CA ILE A 174 -15.36 -11.04 19.84
C ILE A 174 -16.71 -11.04 20.54
N GLU A 175 -16.99 -10.00 21.32
CA GLU A 175 -18.16 -9.95 22.21
C GLU A 175 -19.02 -8.73 21.91
N ALA A 176 -20.30 -8.96 21.64
CA ALA A 176 -21.32 -7.90 21.66
C ALA A 176 -21.72 -7.65 23.13
N VAL A 177 -21.19 -6.56 23.71
CA VAL A 177 -21.45 -6.20 25.11
C VAL A 177 -22.84 -5.57 25.25
N ASP A 178 -23.22 -4.75 24.29
CA ASP A 178 -24.56 -4.20 24.10
C ASP A 178 -24.82 -4.05 22.59
N GLU A 179 -26.00 -3.55 22.21
CA GLU A 179 -26.40 -3.41 20.81
C GLU A 179 -25.41 -2.61 19.94
N TYR A 180 -24.63 -1.69 20.55
CA TYR A 180 -23.71 -0.78 19.85
C TYR A 180 -22.31 -0.76 20.46
N THR A 181 -21.92 -1.82 21.16
CA THR A 181 -20.57 -1.96 21.72
C THR A 181 -20.01 -3.35 21.44
N VAL A 182 -18.86 -3.41 20.78
CA VAL A 182 -18.13 -4.65 20.53
C VAL A 182 -16.77 -4.60 21.20
N VAL A 183 -16.37 -5.70 21.85
CA VAL A 183 -15.04 -5.86 22.45
C VAL A 183 -14.32 -7.03 21.79
N TYR A 184 -13.12 -6.77 21.29
CA TYR A 184 -12.17 -7.81 20.89
C TYR A 184 -11.19 -8.04 22.03
N LYS A 185 -11.06 -9.27 22.48
CA LYS A 185 -9.99 -9.68 23.40
C LYS A 185 -8.93 -10.44 22.62
N LEU A 186 -7.69 -10.10 22.86
CA LEU A 186 -6.54 -10.71 22.21
C LEU A 186 -5.81 -11.66 23.14
N LYS A 187 -5.27 -12.74 22.60
CA LYS A 187 -4.42 -13.72 23.32
C LYS A 187 -3.02 -13.17 23.61
N ARG A 188 -2.58 -12.20 22.79
CA ARG A 188 -1.29 -11.52 22.86
C ARG A 188 -1.42 -10.10 22.33
N VAL A 189 -0.48 -9.26 22.69
CA VAL A 189 -0.38 -7.92 22.08
C VAL A 189 -0.07 -8.07 20.58
N GLU A 190 -0.86 -7.39 19.77
CA GLU A 190 -0.70 -7.32 18.32
C GLU A 190 -0.91 -5.86 17.89
N ALA A 191 0.18 -5.09 17.88
CA ALA A 191 0.11 -3.65 17.60
C ALA A 191 -0.44 -3.32 16.20
N PRO A 192 -0.21 -4.13 15.13
CA PRO A 192 -0.85 -3.94 13.83
C PRO A 192 -2.37 -4.21 13.82
N PHE A 193 -2.97 -4.80 14.87
CA PHE A 193 -4.37 -5.22 14.90
C PHE A 193 -5.34 -4.14 14.42
N LEU A 194 -5.19 -2.91 14.92
CA LEU A 194 -6.12 -1.83 14.56
C LEU A 194 -5.96 -1.40 13.09
N ALA A 195 -4.74 -1.44 12.55
CA ALA A 195 -4.49 -1.19 11.14
C ALA A 195 -5.11 -2.29 10.26
N ASN A 196 -4.99 -3.55 10.68
CA ASN A 196 -5.62 -4.68 10.00
C ASN A 196 -7.16 -4.57 9.97
N MET A 197 -7.77 -3.97 11.00
CA MET A 197 -9.23 -3.75 11.07
C MET A 197 -9.74 -2.70 10.08
N GLY A 198 -8.87 -1.99 9.39
CA GLY A 198 -9.21 -1.08 8.29
C GLY A 198 -9.08 -1.70 6.89
N MET A 199 -8.63 -2.95 6.79
CA MET A 199 -8.53 -3.68 5.51
C MET A 199 -9.87 -4.26 5.09
N ASP A 200 -10.06 -4.48 3.79
CA ASP A 200 -11.30 -4.99 3.20
C ASP A 200 -11.81 -6.30 3.84
N PHE A 201 -10.92 -7.20 4.22
CA PHE A 201 -11.35 -8.44 4.86
C PHE A 201 -12.10 -8.22 6.19
N ALA A 202 -11.91 -7.05 6.82
CA ALA A 202 -12.59 -6.66 8.06
C ALA A 202 -13.90 -5.91 7.82
N ASP A 203 -14.37 -5.83 6.59
CA ASP A 203 -15.66 -5.23 6.24
C ASP A 203 -16.83 -6.03 6.81
N ILE A 204 -17.88 -5.30 7.15
CA ILE A 204 -19.10 -5.87 7.74
C ILE A 204 -20.12 -6.15 6.66
N ILE A 205 -20.65 -7.38 6.65
CA ILE A 205 -21.68 -7.84 5.72
C ILE A 205 -23.03 -8.00 6.43
N SER A 206 -24.13 -8.02 5.67
CA SER A 206 -25.45 -8.34 6.23
C SER A 206 -25.55 -9.81 6.65
N PRO A 207 -25.72 -10.11 7.95
CA PRO A 207 -25.98 -11.48 8.40
C PRO A 207 -27.24 -12.08 7.76
N THR A 208 -28.29 -11.27 7.61
CA THR A 208 -29.56 -11.71 7.03
C THR A 208 -29.43 -12.12 5.58
N ALA A 209 -28.75 -11.31 4.76
CA ALA A 209 -28.51 -11.64 3.35
C ALA A 209 -27.62 -12.88 3.22
N PHE A 210 -26.55 -12.96 4.02
CA PHE A 210 -25.63 -14.10 4.00
C PHE A 210 -26.35 -15.40 4.41
N MET A 211 -27.11 -15.41 5.49
CA MET A 211 -27.80 -16.61 5.96
C MET A 211 -28.91 -17.09 5.01
N LYS A 212 -29.50 -16.16 4.25
CA LYS A 212 -30.49 -16.48 3.21
C LYS A 212 -29.84 -17.17 2.00
N ASP A 213 -28.64 -16.73 1.59
CA ASP A 213 -27.89 -17.26 0.45
C ASP A 213 -26.37 -17.15 0.71
N PRO A 214 -25.77 -18.07 1.47
CA PRO A 214 -24.35 -18.04 1.80
C PRO A 214 -23.43 -18.06 0.57
N GLY A 215 -23.82 -18.78 -0.50
CA GLY A 215 -23.11 -18.80 -1.78
C GLY A 215 -23.28 -17.52 -2.60
N GLY A 216 -24.36 -16.81 -2.38
CA GLY A 216 -24.69 -15.57 -3.07
C GLY A 216 -23.85 -14.37 -2.68
N ALA A 217 -23.30 -14.33 -1.47
CA ALA A 217 -22.44 -13.25 -1.00
C ALA A 217 -21.27 -12.94 -1.96
N VAL A 218 -20.73 -13.97 -2.61
CA VAL A 218 -19.66 -13.85 -3.61
C VAL A 218 -20.10 -13.12 -4.89
N ARG A 219 -21.41 -13.11 -5.19
CA ARG A 219 -21.98 -12.56 -6.44
C ARG A 219 -22.95 -11.41 -6.21
N ASN A 220 -23.58 -11.35 -5.05
CA ASN A 220 -24.60 -10.36 -4.70
C ASN A 220 -24.27 -9.77 -3.31
N PRO A 221 -23.22 -8.95 -3.20
CA PRO A 221 -22.77 -8.42 -1.93
C PRO A 221 -23.80 -7.47 -1.32
N VAL A 222 -23.99 -7.56 0.00
CA VAL A 222 -24.91 -6.72 0.78
C VAL A 222 -24.17 -6.12 1.97
N GLY A 223 -23.75 -4.88 1.84
CA GLY A 223 -23.05 -4.09 2.86
C GLY A 223 -23.83 -2.87 3.31
N THR A 224 -23.12 -1.92 3.92
CA THR A 224 -23.65 -0.63 4.41
C THR A 224 -23.21 0.55 3.55
N GLY A 225 -22.34 0.32 2.56
CA GLY A 225 -21.60 1.31 1.80
C GLY A 225 -22.44 2.28 0.97
N PRO A 226 -21.77 3.27 0.36
CA PRO A 226 -22.43 4.33 -0.41
C PRO A 226 -23.11 3.84 -1.68
N TYR A 227 -22.72 2.68 -2.20
CA TYR A 227 -23.33 2.11 -3.40
C TYR A 227 -23.83 0.69 -3.14
N LYS A 228 -24.96 0.32 -3.75
CA LYS A 228 -25.57 -1.01 -3.74
C LYS A 228 -25.17 -1.76 -4.99
N PHE A 229 -24.86 -3.04 -4.88
CA PHE A 229 -24.67 -3.91 -6.01
C PHE A 229 -25.96 -4.01 -6.84
N SER A 230 -25.84 -3.91 -8.17
CA SER A 230 -26.97 -4.00 -9.09
C SER A 230 -26.81 -5.13 -10.08
N LYS A 231 -25.65 -5.24 -10.76
CA LYS A 231 -25.44 -6.24 -11.79
C LYS A 231 -23.96 -6.55 -12.01
N TRP A 232 -23.66 -7.81 -12.27
CA TRP A 232 -22.36 -8.27 -12.77
C TRP A 232 -22.54 -9.02 -14.09
N VAL A 233 -21.92 -8.51 -15.16
CA VAL A 233 -21.75 -9.19 -16.44
C VAL A 233 -20.30 -9.62 -16.52
N LYS A 234 -20.06 -10.93 -16.41
CA LYS A 234 -18.69 -11.49 -16.34
C LYS A 234 -17.85 -11.02 -17.53
N ASP A 235 -16.61 -10.63 -17.24
CA ASP A 235 -15.58 -10.15 -18.17
C ASP A 235 -16.00 -8.90 -19.00
N ASP A 236 -17.11 -8.22 -18.60
CA ASP A 236 -17.56 -6.99 -19.23
C ASP A 236 -17.69 -5.85 -18.21
N ARG A 237 -18.60 -5.96 -17.23
CA ARG A 237 -18.82 -4.86 -16.28
C ARG A 237 -19.48 -5.28 -14.96
N ILE A 238 -19.24 -4.48 -13.93
CA ILE A 238 -20.04 -4.46 -12.70
C ILE A 238 -20.71 -3.10 -12.59
N ILE A 239 -21.98 -3.10 -12.18
CA ILE A 239 -22.81 -1.90 -12.01
C ILE A 239 -23.21 -1.78 -10.54
N LEU A 240 -22.95 -0.62 -9.98
CA LEU A 240 -23.40 -0.22 -8.65
C LEU A 240 -24.37 0.95 -8.78
N GLU A 241 -25.38 1.01 -7.91
CA GLU A 241 -26.36 2.10 -7.82
C GLU A 241 -26.25 2.82 -6.47
N ALA A 242 -26.55 4.11 -6.45
CA ALA A 242 -26.45 4.93 -5.25
C ALA A 242 -27.32 4.37 -4.11
N ASN A 243 -26.74 4.21 -2.93
CA ASN A 243 -27.46 3.94 -1.70
C ASN A 243 -28.13 5.23 -1.20
N LYS A 244 -29.40 5.43 -1.51
CA LYS A 244 -30.17 6.61 -1.08
C LYS A 244 -30.30 6.72 0.43
N ASP A 245 -30.14 5.61 1.15
CA ASP A 245 -30.22 5.54 2.62
C ASP A 245 -28.85 5.53 3.29
N TYR A 246 -27.77 5.83 2.52
CA TYR A 246 -26.41 5.89 3.07
C TYR A 246 -26.32 6.85 4.27
N TRP A 247 -25.69 6.40 5.33
CA TRP A 247 -25.68 7.09 6.62
C TRP A 247 -24.89 8.43 6.58
N ASP A 248 -23.79 8.53 5.78
CA ASP A 248 -22.97 9.74 5.68
C ASP A 248 -23.40 10.59 4.47
N LYS A 249 -24.53 11.27 4.63
CA LYS A 249 -25.09 12.14 3.58
C LYS A 249 -24.17 13.30 3.18
N ALA A 250 -23.25 13.70 4.06
CA ALA A 250 -22.31 14.78 3.80
C ALA A 250 -21.20 14.37 2.84
N LYS A 251 -20.83 13.09 2.83
CA LYS A 251 -19.81 12.53 1.95
C LYS A 251 -20.36 11.88 0.67
N GLY A 252 -21.67 11.85 0.46
CA GLY A 252 -22.29 11.31 -0.75
C GLY A 252 -23.30 10.20 -0.52
N PRO A 253 -23.48 9.22 -1.46
CA PRO A 253 -22.92 9.22 -2.82
C PRO A 253 -23.50 10.36 -3.69
N TYR A 254 -22.66 10.89 -4.59
CA TYR A 254 -23.10 11.96 -5.50
C TYR A 254 -23.50 11.44 -6.89
N MET A 255 -22.96 10.31 -7.34
CA MET A 255 -23.34 9.69 -8.61
C MET A 255 -24.54 8.78 -8.39
N ASP A 256 -25.49 8.73 -9.35
CA ASP A 256 -26.61 7.78 -9.32
C ASP A 256 -26.13 6.34 -9.56
N ARG A 257 -25.08 6.19 -10.38
CA ARG A 257 -24.55 4.90 -10.80
C ARG A 257 -23.04 4.96 -11.01
N VAL A 258 -22.39 3.85 -10.69
CA VAL A 258 -20.99 3.58 -11.05
C VAL A 258 -20.94 2.31 -11.90
N VAL A 259 -20.22 2.38 -13.02
CA VAL A 259 -19.98 1.25 -13.91
C VAL A 259 -18.49 0.97 -13.96
N PHE A 260 -18.06 -0.18 -13.49
CA PHE A 260 -16.70 -0.67 -13.63
C PHE A 260 -16.60 -1.51 -14.90
N ARG A 261 -16.04 -0.94 -15.98
CA ARG A 261 -15.84 -1.63 -17.27
C ARG A 261 -14.52 -2.36 -17.29
N VAL A 262 -14.54 -3.62 -17.73
CA VAL A 262 -13.35 -4.44 -17.96
C VAL A 262 -12.81 -4.16 -19.35
N ILE A 263 -11.60 -3.65 -19.44
CA ILE A 263 -10.87 -3.37 -20.70
C ILE A 263 -9.43 -3.83 -20.46
N PRO A 264 -9.08 -5.08 -20.80
CA PRO A 264 -7.79 -5.69 -20.45
C PRO A 264 -6.58 -4.92 -20.99
N GLU A 265 -6.63 -4.51 -22.26
CA GLU A 265 -5.51 -3.83 -22.90
C GLU A 265 -5.37 -2.38 -22.44
N ASN A 266 -4.22 -2.04 -21.84
CA ASN A 266 -3.95 -0.71 -21.28
C ASN A 266 -4.07 0.40 -22.35
N SER A 267 -3.56 0.17 -23.57
CA SER A 267 -3.64 1.13 -24.68
C SER A 267 -5.06 1.37 -25.13
N VAL A 268 -5.89 0.31 -25.23
CA VAL A 268 -7.33 0.43 -25.55
C VAL A 268 -8.04 1.21 -24.46
N ARG A 269 -7.76 0.90 -23.18
CA ARG A 269 -8.36 1.60 -22.05
C ARG A 269 -8.03 3.10 -22.05
N PHE A 270 -6.78 3.47 -22.40
CA PHE A 270 -6.39 4.88 -22.54
C PHE A 270 -7.08 5.57 -23.73
N LEU A 271 -7.25 4.88 -24.86
CA LEU A 271 -8.01 5.41 -26.02
C LEU A 271 -9.49 5.64 -25.67
N GLU A 272 -10.12 4.75 -24.92
CA GLU A 272 -11.49 4.88 -24.42
C GLU A 272 -11.63 6.10 -23.48
N LEU A 273 -10.62 6.37 -22.64
CA LEU A 273 -10.58 7.59 -21.84
C LEU A 273 -10.54 8.84 -22.72
N LYS A 274 -9.69 8.88 -23.74
CA LYS A 274 -9.58 10.03 -24.67
C LYS A 274 -10.88 10.23 -25.47
N ALA A 275 -11.57 9.16 -25.81
CA ALA A 275 -12.88 9.20 -26.46
C ALA A 275 -14.01 9.64 -25.51
N GLY A 276 -13.77 9.60 -24.18
CA GLY A 276 -14.76 9.98 -23.15
C GLY A 276 -15.80 8.87 -22.87
N SER A 277 -15.60 7.65 -23.35
CA SER A 277 -16.45 6.50 -23.06
C SER A 277 -16.19 5.89 -21.69
N ILE A 278 -15.01 6.15 -21.10
CA ILE A 278 -14.73 5.98 -19.69
C ILE A 278 -14.27 7.31 -19.08
N HIS A 279 -14.43 7.47 -17.77
CA HIS A 279 -14.09 8.70 -17.06
C HIS A 279 -12.78 8.61 -16.29
N ILE A 280 -12.36 7.41 -15.87
CA ILE A 280 -11.13 7.12 -15.15
C ILE A 280 -10.47 5.91 -15.81
N CYS A 281 -9.16 5.99 -16.03
CA CYS A 281 -8.36 4.90 -16.63
C CYS A 281 -7.37 4.36 -15.57
N GLN A 282 -7.64 3.14 -15.07
CA GLN A 282 -6.72 2.43 -14.19
C GLN A 282 -5.49 1.94 -14.97
N PHE A 283 -4.32 2.03 -14.37
CA PHE A 283 -3.06 1.48 -14.89
C PHE A 283 -2.81 1.74 -16.39
N PRO A 284 -2.65 3.02 -16.81
CA PRO A 284 -2.22 3.31 -18.18
C PRO A 284 -0.80 2.80 -18.42
N ASN A 285 -0.37 2.68 -19.68
CA ASN A 285 1.05 2.48 -19.95
C ASN A 285 1.86 3.71 -19.51
N ALA A 286 3.11 3.52 -19.10
CA ALA A 286 3.97 4.61 -18.71
C ALA A 286 4.12 5.66 -19.83
N ALA A 287 4.17 5.23 -21.10
CA ALA A 287 4.22 6.10 -22.27
C ALA A 287 2.98 6.98 -22.47
N ASP A 288 1.84 6.61 -21.91
CA ASP A 288 0.58 7.36 -22.02
C ASP A 288 0.54 8.57 -21.08
N ILE A 289 1.28 8.53 -19.98
CA ILE A 289 1.27 9.57 -18.94
C ILE A 289 1.69 10.97 -19.46
N PRO A 290 2.82 11.10 -20.22
CA PRO A 290 3.17 12.39 -20.81
C PRO A 290 2.11 12.95 -21.75
N MET A 291 1.41 12.09 -22.50
CA MET A 291 0.31 12.49 -23.38
C MET A 291 -0.90 12.95 -22.57
N ALA A 292 -1.28 12.20 -21.54
CA ALA A 292 -2.38 12.59 -20.65
C ALA A 292 -2.15 13.93 -19.95
N LYS A 293 -0.92 14.20 -19.49
CA LYS A 293 -0.54 15.48 -18.85
C LYS A 293 -0.63 16.68 -19.81
N LYS A 294 -0.49 16.48 -21.12
CA LYS A 294 -0.58 17.52 -22.16
C LYS A 294 -2.00 17.74 -22.67
N ASP A 295 -2.91 16.80 -22.47
CA ASP A 295 -4.28 16.89 -22.96
C ASP A 295 -5.12 17.79 -22.03
N PRO A 296 -5.67 18.92 -22.53
CA PRO A 296 -6.45 19.85 -21.71
C PRO A 296 -7.78 19.26 -21.22
N LYS A 297 -8.25 18.16 -21.81
CA LYS A 297 -9.49 17.44 -21.42
C LYS A 297 -9.25 16.45 -20.29
N LEU A 298 -7.98 16.17 -19.98
CA LEU A 298 -7.60 15.19 -18.96
C LEU A 298 -6.97 15.84 -17.74
N GLN A 299 -6.99 15.14 -16.65
CA GLN A 299 -6.21 15.33 -15.43
C GLN A 299 -5.51 14.03 -15.09
N VAL A 300 -4.41 14.12 -14.34
CA VAL A 300 -3.63 12.94 -13.92
C VAL A 300 -3.48 12.97 -12.40
N PRO A 301 -4.50 12.51 -11.64
CA PRO A 301 -4.36 12.25 -10.22
C PRO A 301 -3.11 11.40 -9.97
N THR A 302 -2.35 11.80 -8.97
CA THR A 302 -1.03 11.22 -8.68
C THR A 302 -0.90 11.00 -7.19
N GLN A 303 -0.45 9.81 -6.78
CA GLN A 303 -0.23 9.44 -5.40
C GLN A 303 1.09 8.68 -5.27
N PRO A 304 2.00 9.06 -4.36
CA PRO A 304 3.12 8.20 -3.99
C PRO A 304 2.59 6.84 -3.55
N GLY A 305 3.03 5.77 -4.24
CA GLY A 305 2.54 4.44 -3.96
C GLY A 305 3.16 3.89 -2.67
N MET A 306 2.35 3.19 -1.89
CA MET A 306 2.83 2.43 -0.74
C MET A 306 3.33 1.07 -1.22
N ASN A 307 4.46 1.07 -1.96
CA ASN A 307 4.97 -0.13 -2.59
C ASN A 307 6.50 -0.17 -2.66
N ILE A 308 7.02 -1.34 -2.95
CA ILE A 308 8.45 -1.61 -3.16
C ILE A 308 8.64 -2.65 -4.26
N GLY A 309 9.49 -2.37 -5.22
CA GLY A 309 10.09 -3.38 -6.11
C GLY A 309 11.50 -3.72 -5.63
N TYR A 310 11.83 -4.99 -5.54
CA TYR A 310 13.13 -5.44 -5.09
C TYR A 310 13.68 -6.60 -5.93
N LEU A 311 15.00 -6.78 -5.89
CA LEU A 311 15.69 -7.96 -6.36
C LEU A 311 16.08 -8.80 -5.14
N GLY A 312 15.60 -10.03 -5.06
CA GLY A 312 15.91 -10.98 -4.00
C GLY A 312 16.94 -12.00 -4.46
N TYR A 313 17.53 -12.69 -3.49
CA TYR A 313 18.48 -13.79 -3.68
C TYR A 313 17.85 -15.10 -3.23
N ASN A 314 18.28 -16.22 -3.81
CA ASN A 314 17.98 -17.55 -3.27
C ASN A 314 18.85 -17.82 -2.05
N LEU A 315 18.38 -17.41 -0.87
CA LEU A 315 19.11 -17.55 0.39
C LEU A 315 19.07 -18.98 0.97
N LYS A 316 18.49 -19.94 0.25
CA LYS A 316 18.58 -21.37 0.62
C LYS A 316 19.91 -21.99 0.21
N LYS A 317 20.59 -21.44 -0.79
CA LYS A 317 21.82 -22.00 -1.34
C LYS A 317 23.01 -21.07 -1.28
N GLU A 318 24.21 -21.66 -1.31
CA GLU A 318 25.48 -20.95 -1.49
C GLU A 318 25.66 -20.54 -2.97
N PRO A 319 26.38 -19.46 -3.23
CA PRO A 319 27.06 -18.57 -2.26
C PRO A 319 26.15 -17.47 -1.68
N TRP A 320 24.87 -17.42 -2.09
CA TRP A 320 23.95 -16.34 -1.70
C TRP A 320 23.67 -16.31 -0.21
N LYS A 321 23.59 -17.47 0.44
CA LYS A 321 23.25 -17.62 1.85
C LYS A 321 24.27 -16.93 2.76
N SER A 322 25.54 -17.27 2.62
CA SER A 322 26.58 -16.87 3.58
C SER A 322 27.40 -15.65 3.14
N ASN A 323 27.40 -15.28 1.85
CA ASN A 323 28.33 -14.26 1.30
C ASN A 323 27.67 -12.90 1.13
N ALA A 324 27.65 -12.11 2.20
CA ALA A 324 27.10 -10.75 2.18
C ALA A 324 27.87 -9.80 1.23
N ASN A 325 29.21 -9.97 1.11
CA ASN A 325 30.01 -9.14 0.19
C ASN A 325 29.62 -9.38 -1.27
N LEU A 326 29.32 -10.63 -1.64
CA LEU A 326 28.81 -10.94 -2.98
C LEU A 326 27.46 -10.25 -3.24
N ARG A 327 26.54 -10.30 -2.26
CA ARG A 327 25.24 -9.62 -2.39
C ARG A 327 25.40 -8.11 -2.52
N LYS A 328 26.27 -7.50 -1.71
CA LYS A 328 26.59 -6.06 -1.79
C LYS A 328 27.29 -5.68 -3.11
N ALA A 329 28.16 -6.54 -3.63
CA ALA A 329 28.79 -6.31 -4.93
C ALA A 329 27.73 -6.16 -6.03
N ILE A 330 26.75 -7.05 -6.08
CA ILE A 330 25.61 -6.97 -7.01
C ILE A 330 24.79 -5.70 -6.75
N ALA A 331 24.53 -5.34 -5.49
CA ALA A 331 23.75 -4.17 -5.15
C ALA A 331 24.40 -2.86 -5.65
N HIS A 332 25.73 -2.75 -5.60
CA HIS A 332 26.48 -1.60 -6.12
C HIS A 332 26.69 -1.66 -7.64
N ALA A 333 26.64 -2.84 -8.27
CA ALA A 333 26.77 -2.99 -9.71
C ALA A 333 25.54 -2.54 -10.49
N ILE A 334 24.32 -2.67 -9.92
CA ILE A 334 23.07 -2.36 -10.60
C ILE A 334 22.79 -0.86 -10.61
N ASN A 335 22.71 -0.27 -11.81
CA ASN A 335 22.34 1.13 -12.01
C ASN A 335 20.84 1.36 -11.87
N ARG A 336 20.35 1.35 -10.61
CA ARG A 336 18.94 1.53 -10.29
C ARG A 336 18.38 2.86 -10.78
N LYS A 337 19.23 3.92 -10.78
CA LYS A 337 18.81 5.23 -11.31
C LYS A 337 18.50 5.17 -12.80
N ALA A 338 19.37 4.55 -13.59
CA ALA A 338 19.13 4.39 -15.03
C ALA A 338 17.89 3.53 -15.31
N ILE A 339 17.67 2.46 -14.52
CA ILE A 339 16.46 1.64 -14.61
C ILE A 339 15.21 2.48 -14.36
N VAL A 340 15.19 3.25 -13.27
CA VAL A 340 14.03 4.08 -12.91
C VAL A 340 13.79 5.19 -13.93
N ASP A 341 14.83 5.91 -14.34
CA ASP A 341 14.69 7.01 -15.29
C ASP A 341 14.16 6.54 -16.66
N ASN A 342 14.66 5.39 -17.17
CA ASN A 342 14.36 4.95 -18.54
C ASN A 342 13.15 4.01 -18.63
N ILE A 343 12.85 3.22 -17.58
CA ILE A 343 11.79 2.20 -17.64
C ILE A 343 10.54 2.68 -16.92
N TYR A 344 10.67 3.34 -15.75
CA TYR A 344 9.49 3.84 -15.01
C TYR A 344 8.95 5.18 -15.56
N GLN A 345 9.71 5.89 -16.39
CA GLN A 345 9.26 7.10 -17.11
C GLN A 345 8.57 8.14 -16.21
N GLY A 346 9.16 8.41 -15.05
CA GLY A 346 8.64 9.37 -14.07
C GLY A 346 7.55 8.84 -13.15
N MET A 347 7.25 7.53 -13.20
CA MET A 347 6.33 6.86 -12.28
C MET A 347 7.06 6.14 -11.14
N GLY A 348 8.31 6.50 -10.82
CA GLY A 348 9.05 5.86 -9.76
C GLY A 348 10.23 6.69 -9.27
N GLU A 349 10.71 6.33 -8.09
CA GLU A 349 11.95 6.82 -7.49
C GLU A 349 12.82 5.66 -7.03
N VAL A 350 14.13 5.86 -6.98
CA VAL A 350 15.07 4.83 -6.51
C VAL A 350 14.83 4.55 -5.03
N ALA A 351 14.54 3.30 -4.70
CA ALA A 351 14.34 2.89 -3.31
C ALA A 351 15.68 2.82 -2.55
N LYS A 352 15.71 3.39 -1.36
CA LYS A 352 16.83 3.22 -0.41
C LYS A 352 16.57 2.09 0.57
N ASN A 353 15.32 1.91 0.96
CA ASN A 353 14.81 0.94 1.92
C ASN A 353 13.72 0.06 1.33
N CYS A 354 13.37 -0.98 2.06
CA CYS A 354 12.29 -1.90 1.70
C CYS A 354 10.88 -1.41 2.09
N ILE A 355 10.75 -0.29 2.79
CA ILE A 355 9.46 0.39 3.01
C ILE A 355 9.48 1.76 2.33
N PRO A 356 8.32 2.28 1.87
CA PRO A 356 8.29 3.56 1.17
C PRO A 356 8.55 4.74 2.10
N PRO A 357 9.12 5.85 1.60
CA PRO A 357 9.48 7.02 2.42
C PRO A 357 8.28 7.72 3.06
N THR A 358 7.07 7.50 2.56
CA THR A 358 5.81 8.02 3.13
C THR A 358 5.34 7.27 4.37
N MET A 359 5.93 6.10 4.65
CA MET A 359 5.53 5.25 5.77
C MET A 359 6.19 5.72 7.08
N TRP A 360 5.42 5.76 8.16
CA TRP A 360 5.99 5.98 9.48
C TRP A 360 7.01 4.88 9.84
N GLY A 361 8.05 5.23 10.59
CA GLY A 361 9.16 4.30 10.88
C GLY A 361 10.18 4.15 9.74
N TYR A 362 10.03 4.86 8.60
CA TYR A 362 11.05 4.90 7.56
C TYR A 362 12.39 5.39 8.11
N ASN A 363 13.46 4.68 7.80
CA ASN A 363 14.81 5.07 8.21
C ASN A 363 15.48 5.88 7.08
N LYS A 364 15.48 7.21 7.24
CA LYS A 364 16.10 8.14 6.28
C LYS A 364 17.63 8.10 6.29
N ASP A 365 18.22 7.57 7.37
CA ASP A 365 19.67 7.56 7.59
C ASP A 365 20.34 6.37 6.90
N VAL A 366 19.58 5.38 6.42
CA VAL A 366 20.10 4.34 5.53
C VAL A 366 20.51 4.97 4.21
N PRO A 367 21.80 4.87 3.80
CA PRO A 367 22.30 5.57 2.62
C PRO A 367 21.76 4.98 1.31
N GLY A 368 21.33 3.70 1.34
CA GLY A 368 21.03 2.90 0.15
C GLY A 368 22.27 2.54 -0.65
N PHE A 369 22.14 1.56 -1.53
CA PHE A 369 23.25 1.11 -2.38
C PHE A 369 23.46 2.09 -3.52
N GLN A 370 24.62 2.75 -3.60
CA GLN A 370 24.97 3.64 -4.71
C GLN A 370 25.51 2.82 -5.87
N TYR A 371 25.21 3.23 -7.11
CA TYR A 371 25.83 2.64 -8.29
C TYR A 371 27.31 3.00 -8.33
N ASP A 372 28.17 2.02 -8.13
CA ASP A 372 29.63 2.17 -8.11
C ASP A 372 30.28 0.87 -8.58
N VAL A 373 30.71 0.87 -9.86
CA VAL A 373 31.29 -0.30 -10.51
C VAL A 373 32.63 -0.70 -9.89
N GLU A 374 33.44 0.27 -9.45
CA GLU A 374 34.76 -0.02 -8.87
C GLU A 374 34.60 -0.60 -7.44
N LEU A 375 33.71 -0.04 -6.63
CA LEU A 375 33.35 -0.64 -5.36
C LEU A 375 32.74 -2.05 -5.53
N ALA A 376 31.88 -2.23 -6.52
CA ALA A 376 31.30 -3.54 -6.83
C ALA A 376 32.37 -4.59 -7.20
N LYS A 377 33.37 -4.23 -8.04
CA LYS A 377 34.50 -5.10 -8.37
C LYS A 377 35.33 -5.44 -7.14
N LYS A 378 35.60 -4.45 -6.28
CA LYS A 378 36.35 -4.64 -5.04
C LYS A 378 35.62 -5.63 -4.12
N LEU A 379 34.34 -5.41 -3.86
CA LEU A 379 33.51 -6.30 -3.03
C LEU A 379 33.38 -7.71 -3.63
N LEU A 380 33.31 -7.82 -4.96
CA LEU A 380 33.28 -9.09 -5.67
C LEU A 380 34.58 -9.88 -5.48
N ALA A 381 35.74 -9.19 -5.53
CA ALA A 381 37.03 -9.80 -5.25
C ALA A 381 37.18 -10.24 -3.78
N GLU A 382 36.74 -9.40 -2.84
CA GLU A 382 36.69 -9.73 -1.40
C GLU A 382 35.73 -10.89 -1.11
N ALA A 383 34.68 -11.05 -1.92
CA ALA A 383 33.74 -12.18 -1.88
C ALA A 383 34.33 -13.49 -2.41
N GLY A 384 35.57 -13.47 -2.97
CA GLY A 384 36.26 -14.64 -3.53
C GLY A 384 36.05 -14.85 -5.04
N TYR A 385 35.45 -13.89 -5.76
CA TYR A 385 35.12 -13.99 -7.18
C TYR A 385 35.67 -12.82 -8.01
N PRO A 386 37.00 -12.58 -8.00
CA PRO A 386 37.59 -11.46 -8.76
C PRO A 386 37.23 -11.56 -10.26
N GLU A 387 36.66 -10.46 -10.81
CA GLU A 387 36.17 -10.42 -12.20
C GLU A 387 35.12 -11.52 -12.52
N GLY A 388 34.38 -11.99 -11.53
CA GLY A 388 33.42 -13.09 -11.68
C GLY A 388 34.01 -14.48 -11.82
N LYS A 389 35.34 -14.62 -11.71
CA LYS A 389 36.04 -15.93 -11.83
C LYS A 389 35.60 -16.88 -10.71
N GLY A 390 35.20 -18.10 -11.08
CA GLY A 390 34.73 -19.12 -10.13
C GLY A 390 33.24 -19.04 -9.82
N LEU A 391 32.53 -17.95 -10.19
CA LEU A 391 31.08 -17.89 -10.09
C LEU A 391 30.45 -18.52 -11.35
N PRO A 392 29.50 -19.47 -11.21
CA PRO A 392 28.78 -20.01 -12.36
C PRO A 392 27.92 -18.92 -13.03
N GLU A 393 27.42 -19.19 -14.23
CA GLU A 393 26.42 -18.32 -14.85
C GLU A 393 25.19 -18.28 -13.96
N ILE A 394 24.79 -17.08 -13.51
CA ILE A 394 23.65 -16.89 -12.63
C ILE A 394 22.36 -16.65 -13.40
N THR A 395 21.24 -17.13 -12.87
CA THR A 395 19.91 -16.87 -13.39
C THR A 395 19.24 -15.72 -12.65
N LEU A 396 18.68 -14.78 -13.43
CA LEU A 396 17.84 -13.71 -12.90
C LEU A 396 16.39 -13.96 -13.37
N TRP A 397 15.54 -14.28 -12.43
CA TRP A 397 14.13 -14.49 -12.72
C TRP A 397 13.39 -13.15 -12.79
N SER A 398 12.89 -12.81 -13.98
CA SER A 398 12.18 -11.57 -14.24
C SER A 398 10.68 -11.77 -14.19
N MET A 399 9.98 -10.81 -13.57
CA MET A 399 8.52 -10.80 -13.48
C MET A 399 7.89 -10.76 -14.88
N PRO A 400 6.94 -11.66 -15.19
CA PRO A 400 6.28 -11.71 -16.49
C PRO A 400 5.13 -10.70 -16.62
N VAL A 401 4.63 -10.17 -15.51
CA VAL A 401 3.46 -9.29 -15.47
C VAL A 401 3.84 -7.90 -14.95
N PRO A 402 3.28 -6.83 -15.51
CA PRO A 402 3.48 -5.48 -15.02
C PRO A 402 2.82 -5.31 -13.63
N ARG A 403 3.52 -4.59 -12.76
CA ARG A 403 3.03 -4.12 -11.46
C ARG A 403 3.45 -2.67 -11.27
N PRO A 404 2.78 -1.88 -10.42
CA PRO A 404 3.21 -0.50 -10.16
C PRO A 404 4.69 -0.42 -9.81
N TYR A 405 5.17 -1.30 -8.93
CA TYR A 405 6.55 -1.35 -8.48
C TYR A 405 7.54 -2.00 -9.46
N ASN A 406 7.08 -2.59 -10.57
CA ASN A 406 7.89 -3.15 -11.66
C ASN A 406 7.06 -3.16 -12.96
N PRO A 407 7.02 -2.02 -13.70
CA PRO A 407 6.14 -1.88 -14.85
C PRO A 407 6.53 -2.76 -16.04
N GLU A 408 7.81 -3.10 -16.19
CA GLU A 408 8.35 -3.87 -17.31
C GLU A 408 9.45 -4.84 -16.85
N GLY A 409 9.07 -5.90 -16.13
CA GLY A 409 10.01 -6.80 -15.47
C GLY A 409 11.10 -7.37 -16.37
N LEU A 410 10.79 -7.78 -17.61
CA LEU A 410 11.78 -8.28 -18.55
C LEU A 410 12.82 -7.21 -18.94
N LYS A 411 12.38 -5.98 -19.20
CA LYS A 411 13.33 -4.88 -19.51
C LYS A 411 14.23 -4.54 -18.31
N VAL A 412 13.65 -4.55 -17.12
CA VAL A 412 14.40 -4.36 -15.86
C VAL A 412 15.44 -5.47 -15.70
N GLY A 413 15.06 -6.74 -15.93
CA GLY A 413 15.99 -7.87 -15.87
C GLY A 413 17.13 -7.78 -16.87
N VAL A 414 16.84 -7.42 -18.12
CA VAL A 414 17.86 -7.23 -19.18
C VAL A 414 18.83 -6.10 -18.81
N ALA A 415 18.34 -4.98 -18.26
CA ALA A 415 19.19 -3.91 -17.79
C ALA A 415 20.12 -4.38 -16.65
N MET A 416 19.58 -5.14 -15.69
CA MET A 416 20.36 -5.68 -14.57
C MET A 416 21.47 -6.63 -15.02
N ILE A 417 21.21 -7.58 -15.93
CA ILE A 417 22.26 -8.49 -16.43
C ILE A 417 23.32 -7.75 -17.23
N GLY A 418 22.94 -6.68 -17.95
CA GLY A 418 23.90 -5.79 -18.61
C GLY A 418 24.83 -5.06 -17.63
N ASP A 419 24.33 -4.68 -16.46
CA ASP A 419 25.13 -4.09 -15.39
C ASP A 419 26.05 -5.12 -14.72
N LEU A 420 25.57 -6.33 -14.47
CA LEU A 420 26.37 -7.43 -13.90
C LEU A 420 27.55 -7.82 -14.79
N ALA A 421 27.36 -7.78 -16.11
CA ALA A 421 28.42 -8.04 -17.07
C ALA A 421 29.60 -7.06 -16.95
N LYS A 422 29.38 -5.81 -16.49
CA LYS A 422 30.44 -4.80 -16.30
C LYS A 422 31.43 -5.15 -15.17
N ILE A 423 31.03 -6.02 -14.26
CA ILE A 423 31.85 -6.54 -13.16
C ILE A 423 32.29 -7.98 -13.39
N GLY A 424 32.07 -8.53 -14.62
CA GLY A 424 32.53 -9.87 -15.02
C GLY A 424 31.56 -11.00 -14.66
N ILE A 425 30.39 -10.72 -14.08
CA ILE A 425 29.39 -11.74 -13.75
C ILE A 425 28.61 -12.13 -15.00
N LYS A 426 28.68 -13.40 -15.40
CA LYS A 426 27.83 -13.98 -16.44
C LYS A 426 26.44 -14.25 -15.91
N SER A 427 25.42 -13.78 -16.63
CA SER A 427 24.05 -13.94 -16.17
C SER A 427 23.05 -13.99 -17.34
N ARG A 428 21.91 -14.62 -17.12
CA ARG A 428 20.81 -14.72 -18.10
C ARG A 428 19.46 -14.48 -17.43
N VAL A 429 18.53 -13.92 -18.19
CA VAL A 429 17.14 -13.71 -17.75
C VAL A 429 16.34 -14.98 -17.96
N VAL A 430 15.51 -15.33 -16.97
CA VAL A 430 14.52 -16.42 -17.05
C VAL A 430 13.15 -15.82 -16.65
N SER A 431 12.10 -16.29 -17.30
CA SER A 431 10.72 -15.90 -16.96
C SER A 431 9.77 -17.09 -17.15
N TYR A 432 8.68 -17.11 -16.40
CA TYR A 432 7.63 -18.13 -16.44
C TYR A 432 6.28 -17.43 -16.50
N ASP A 433 5.17 -18.16 -16.76
CA ASP A 433 3.86 -17.61 -16.46
C ASP A 433 3.73 -17.24 -14.98
N TRP A 434 2.85 -16.29 -14.65
CA TRP A 434 2.81 -15.70 -13.32
C TRP A 434 2.52 -16.70 -12.19
N GLY A 435 1.61 -17.66 -12.42
CA GLY A 435 1.31 -18.69 -11.42
C GLY A 435 2.49 -19.60 -11.15
N THR A 436 3.13 -20.08 -12.20
CA THR A 436 4.37 -20.87 -12.12
C THR A 436 5.50 -20.08 -11.47
N TYR A 437 5.66 -18.80 -11.86
CA TYR A 437 6.66 -17.92 -11.26
C TYR A 437 6.52 -17.83 -9.74
N LEU A 438 5.32 -17.52 -9.23
CA LEU A 438 5.05 -17.38 -7.81
C LEU A 438 5.25 -18.69 -7.04
N LYS A 439 4.76 -19.81 -7.61
CA LYS A 439 4.91 -21.13 -6.99
C LYS A 439 6.39 -21.50 -6.86
N ARG A 440 7.13 -21.50 -7.96
CA ARG A 440 8.55 -21.87 -7.98
C ARG A 440 9.41 -20.92 -7.18
N GLN A 441 9.10 -19.60 -7.17
CA GLN A 441 9.84 -18.62 -6.39
C GLN A 441 9.74 -18.92 -4.87
N ARG A 442 8.58 -19.37 -4.37
CA ARG A 442 8.43 -19.81 -2.96
C ARG A 442 9.25 -21.07 -2.64
N GLU A 443 9.34 -21.98 -3.57
CA GLU A 443 10.14 -23.21 -3.43
C GLU A 443 11.64 -22.91 -3.42
N GLN A 444 12.07 -21.80 -4.04
CA GLN A 444 13.47 -21.40 -4.25
C GLN A 444 14.32 -22.55 -4.79
N PRO A 445 14.06 -23.01 -6.04
CA PRO A 445 14.78 -24.13 -6.63
C PRO A 445 16.24 -23.79 -6.93
N GLU A 446 17.08 -24.82 -7.10
CA GLU A 446 18.51 -24.67 -7.38
C GLU A 446 18.83 -23.87 -8.65
N ASP A 447 17.94 -23.87 -9.65
CA ASP A 447 18.08 -23.12 -10.89
C ASP A 447 17.71 -21.62 -10.78
N MET A 448 17.29 -21.15 -9.60
CA MET A 448 17.04 -19.75 -9.29
C MET A 448 18.17 -19.15 -8.45
N ASP A 449 18.80 -18.09 -8.93
CA ASP A 449 19.83 -17.34 -8.19
C ASP A 449 19.27 -16.03 -7.66
N LEU A 450 18.74 -15.22 -8.58
CA LEU A 450 18.14 -13.91 -8.29
C LEU A 450 16.69 -13.89 -8.79
N PHE A 451 15.83 -13.14 -8.14
CA PHE A 451 14.45 -12.97 -8.57
C PHE A 451 13.92 -11.56 -8.33
N GLN A 452 13.14 -11.05 -9.26
CA GLN A 452 12.42 -9.80 -9.11
C GLN A 452 11.09 -10.05 -8.41
N LEU A 453 10.76 -9.24 -7.43
CA LEU A 453 9.45 -9.22 -6.81
C LEU A 453 9.17 -7.85 -6.22
N GLY A 454 8.03 -7.70 -5.59
CA GLY A 454 7.68 -6.49 -4.87
C GLY A 454 6.38 -6.66 -4.10
N TRP A 455 5.99 -5.59 -3.47
CA TRP A 455 4.80 -5.53 -2.63
C TRP A 455 4.11 -4.18 -2.75
N THR A 456 2.80 -4.18 -2.70
CA THR A 456 1.99 -3.00 -2.37
C THR A 456 1.44 -3.25 -0.98
N GLY A 457 1.68 -2.32 -0.06
CA GLY A 457 1.26 -2.48 1.33
C GLY A 457 -0.25 -2.36 1.49
N ASP A 458 -0.78 -3.15 2.40
CA ASP A 458 -2.23 -3.33 2.58
C ASP A 458 -2.82 -2.40 3.66
N ASN A 459 -2.05 -2.09 4.71
CA ASN A 459 -2.61 -1.47 5.93
C ASN A 459 -1.81 -0.26 6.47
N GLY A 460 -0.70 0.12 5.83
CA GLY A 460 0.14 1.24 6.25
C GLY A 460 0.96 1.02 7.53
N ASP A 461 1.04 -0.20 8.02
CA ASP A 461 1.95 -0.57 9.10
C ASP A 461 3.27 -1.11 8.52
N PRO A 462 4.45 -0.69 9.01
CA PRO A 462 5.74 -1.24 8.57
C PRO A 462 5.86 -2.76 8.70
N ASP A 463 5.13 -3.37 9.61
CA ASP A 463 5.07 -4.82 9.79
C ASP A 463 4.64 -5.54 8.49
N ASN A 464 3.68 -4.97 7.78
CA ASN A 464 3.17 -5.51 6.52
C ASN A 464 4.22 -5.60 5.40
N PHE A 465 5.32 -4.86 5.53
CA PHE A 465 6.48 -4.96 4.64
C PHE A 465 7.60 -5.78 5.27
N LEU A 466 8.03 -5.39 6.46
CA LEU A 466 9.25 -5.90 7.06
C LEU A 466 9.09 -7.35 7.57
N ALA A 467 8.02 -7.65 8.32
CA ALA A 467 7.79 -9.00 8.81
C ALA A 467 7.30 -9.92 7.70
N VAL A 468 6.25 -9.50 6.96
CA VAL A 468 5.59 -10.35 5.95
C VAL A 468 6.51 -10.74 4.79
N LEU A 469 7.46 -9.87 4.40
CA LEU A 469 8.31 -10.12 3.23
C LEU A 469 9.68 -10.71 3.59
N PHE A 470 10.21 -10.40 4.78
CA PHE A 470 11.63 -10.60 5.03
C PHE A 470 11.95 -11.42 6.29
N ASP A 471 10.99 -11.73 7.16
CA ASP A 471 11.21 -12.55 8.35
C ASP A 471 11.03 -14.05 8.05
N GLY A 472 12.08 -14.65 7.51
CA GLY A 472 12.07 -16.08 7.15
C GLY A 472 11.99 -17.06 8.33
N LEU A 473 12.16 -16.59 9.57
CA LEU A 473 11.98 -17.39 10.77
C LEU A 473 10.53 -17.40 11.27
N ALA A 474 9.76 -16.36 10.96
CA ALA A 474 8.35 -16.29 11.33
C ALA A 474 7.49 -17.24 10.47
N ASP A 475 7.76 -17.30 9.18
CA ASP A 475 7.02 -18.12 8.21
C ASP A 475 7.97 -18.71 7.17
N PRO A 476 8.09 -20.04 7.07
CA PRO A 476 8.89 -20.70 6.06
C PRO A 476 8.39 -20.45 4.62
N ALA A 477 7.20 -19.90 4.44
CA ALA A 477 6.69 -19.47 3.13
C ALA A 477 7.12 -18.05 2.73
N VAL A 478 7.81 -17.30 3.61
CA VAL A 478 8.36 -15.99 3.30
C VAL A 478 9.32 -16.08 2.12
N ARG A 479 9.11 -15.19 1.16
CA ARG A 479 9.71 -15.28 -0.17
C ARG A 479 11.22 -15.12 -0.21
N THR A 480 11.81 -14.40 0.77
CA THR A 480 13.27 -14.18 0.81
C THR A 480 14.02 -15.30 1.51
N GLN A 481 13.37 -16.08 2.39
CA GLN A 481 14.00 -17.14 3.20
C GLN A 481 15.25 -16.65 3.96
N TRP A 482 15.23 -15.39 4.37
CA TRP A 482 16.30 -14.81 5.16
C TRP A 482 16.12 -15.15 6.63
N HIS A 483 16.98 -16.03 7.14
CA HIS A 483 16.96 -16.49 8.52
C HIS A 483 17.98 -15.69 9.34
N ASN A 484 17.50 -14.70 10.10
CA ASN A 484 18.31 -13.86 10.97
C ASN A 484 17.60 -13.64 12.30
N GLU A 485 18.16 -14.19 13.37
CA GLU A 485 17.57 -14.18 14.72
C GLU A 485 17.40 -12.75 15.27
N VAL A 486 18.36 -11.86 14.98
CA VAL A 486 18.27 -10.45 15.43
C VAL A 486 17.12 -9.74 14.73
N TYR A 487 16.98 -9.96 13.41
CA TYR A 487 15.88 -9.40 12.64
C TYR A 487 14.53 -9.94 13.11
N HIS A 488 14.43 -11.26 13.28
CA HIS A 488 13.22 -11.92 13.79
C HIS A 488 12.79 -11.32 15.14
N LYS A 489 13.75 -11.18 16.07
CA LYS A 489 13.46 -10.54 17.36
C LYS A 489 12.94 -9.10 17.20
N LEU A 490 13.53 -8.31 16.31
CA LEU A 490 13.04 -6.94 16.04
C LEU A 490 11.60 -6.96 15.50
N MET A 491 11.23 -7.92 14.64
CA MET A 491 9.86 -8.05 14.13
C MET A 491 8.89 -8.42 15.26
N GLN A 492 9.26 -9.38 16.12
CA GLN A 492 8.44 -9.74 17.28
C GLN A 492 8.28 -8.56 18.27
N ASP A 493 9.37 -7.87 18.59
CA ASP A 493 9.33 -6.70 19.47
C ASP A 493 8.44 -5.58 18.86
N GLY A 494 8.50 -5.38 17.53
CA GLY A 494 7.65 -4.43 16.81
C GLY A 494 6.16 -4.76 16.90
N LYS A 495 5.78 -6.03 16.76
CA LYS A 495 4.39 -6.50 16.91
C LYS A 495 3.86 -6.37 18.35
N GLN A 496 4.73 -6.57 19.33
CA GLN A 496 4.35 -6.58 20.75
C GLN A 496 4.45 -5.21 21.43
N THR A 497 4.94 -4.19 20.77
CA THR A 497 5.08 -2.84 21.32
C THR A 497 3.90 -1.97 20.92
N VAL A 498 3.10 -1.49 21.87
CA VAL A 498 1.92 -0.65 21.60
C VAL A 498 2.30 0.78 21.16
N ASP A 499 3.37 1.34 21.74
CA ASP A 499 3.82 2.71 21.46
C ASP A 499 4.40 2.85 20.05
N GLN A 500 3.76 3.65 19.19
CA GLN A 500 4.15 3.82 17.79
C GLN A 500 5.56 4.41 17.63
N ASN A 501 6.02 5.29 18.53
CA ASN A 501 7.35 5.87 18.43
C ASN A 501 8.43 4.82 18.71
N LYS A 502 8.23 4.01 19.75
CA LYS A 502 9.12 2.88 20.05
C LYS A 502 9.13 1.85 18.93
N ARG A 503 7.97 1.55 18.35
CA ARG A 503 7.88 0.69 17.16
C ARG A 503 8.68 1.27 15.99
N ALA A 504 8.56 2.58 15.75
CA ALA A 504 9.31 3.25 14.68
C ALA A 504 10.83 3.12 14.87
N GLU A 505 11.33 3.18 16.11
CA GLU A 505 12.75 2.94 16.41
C GLU A 505 13.17 1.50 16.14
N ILE A 506 12.34 0.52 16.50
CA ILE A 506 12.57 -0.90 16.23
C ILE A 506 12.66 -1.14 14.72
N TYR A 507 11.71 -0.63 13.95
CA TYR A 507 11.70 -0.80 12.49
C TYR A 507 12.83 -0.04 11.80
N ARG A 508 13.30 1.08 12.34
CA ARG A 508 14.51 1.75 11.82
C ARG A 508 15.78 0.91 12.02
N LYS A 509 15.91 0.23 13.19
CA LYS A 509 17.00 -0.73 13.43
C LYS A 509 16.95 -1.91 12.46
N ALA A 510 15.75 -2.45 12.21
CA ALA A 510 15.57 -3.53 11.24
C ALA A 510 16.01 -3.13 9.82
N GLN A 511 15.67 -1.92 9.37
CA GLN A 511 16.08 -1.40 8.06
C GLN A 511 17.60 -1.19 7.98
N ALA A 512 18.25 -0.76 9.06
CA ALA A 512 19.72 -0.66 9.11
C ALA A 512 20.37 -2.04 8.97
N LEU A 513 19.86 -3.04 9.70
CA LEU A 513 20.35 -4.43 9.60
C LEU A 513 20.14 -5.01 8.18
N MET A 514 19.00 -4.73 7.55
CA MET A 514 18.76 -5.15 6.15
C MET A 514 19.76 -4.51 5.18
N TYR A 515 20.16 -3.26 5.39
CA TYR A 515 21.20 -2.63 4.58
C TYR A 515 22.58 -3.29 4.82
N GLU A 516 22.92 -3.58 6.05
CA GLU A 516 24.19 -4.22 6.43
C GLU A 516 24.30 -5.65 5.89
N GLU A 517 23.24 -6.43 5.96
CA GLU A 517 23.21 -7.83 5.54
C GLU A 517 22.86 -8.03 4.05
N CYS A 518 22.20 -7.04 3.44
CA CYS A 518 21.77 -7.07 2.04
C CYS A 518 21.00 -8.35 1.65
N PRO A 519 19.93 -8.76 2.36
CA PRO A 519 19.16 -9.93 1.97
C PRO A 519 18.39 -9.72 0.66
N VAL A 520 18.12 -8.47 0.30
CA VAL A 520 17.51 -8.03 -0.95
C VAL A 520 18.10 -6.68 -1.38
N ILE A 521 17.91 -6.33 -2.65
CA ILE A 521 18.23 -5.00 -3.18
C ILE A 521 16.94 -4.24 -3.42
N PRO A 522 16.62 -3.18 -2.67
CA PRO A 522 15.51 -2.28 -2.98
C PRO A 522 15.75 -1.60 -4.33
N ILE A 523 14.80 -1.68 -5.26
CA ILE A 523 14.95 -1.12 -6.62
C ILE A 523 14.21 0.21 -6.75
N ALA A 524 12.90 0.20 -6.56
CA ALA A 524 12.09 1.39 -6.76
C ALA A 524 10.84 1.40 -5.87
N HIS A 525 10.43 2.62 -5.50
CA HIS A 525 9.05 2.92 -5.09
C HIS A 525 8.35 3.57 -6.27
N SER A 526 7.13 3.18 -6.58
CA SER A 526 6.40 3.79 -7.69
C SER A 526 5.41 4.85 -7.22
N THR A 527 5.07 5.71 -8.15
CA THR A 527 3.98 6.68 -8.04
C THR A 527 2.81 6.16 -8.86
N VAL A 528 1.64 6.04 -8.25
CA VAL A 528 0.41 5.66 -8.94
C VAL A 528 -0.15 6.87 -9.67
N MET A 529 -0.47 6.72 -10.96
CA MET A 529 -1.03 7.77 -11.80
C MET A 529 -2.18 7.18 -12.63
N TRP A 530 -3.41 7.62 -12.36
CA TRP A 530 -4.58 7.18 -13.12
C TRP A 530 -5.23 8.38 -13.82
N PRO A 531 -5.02 8.54 -15.13
CA PRO A 531 -5.64 9.62 -15.88
C PRO A 531 -7.17 9.57 -15.80
N ALA A 532 -7.78 10.75 -15.68
CA ALA A 532 -9.22 10.90 -15.64
C ALA A 532 -9.64 12.07 -16.53
N VAL A 533 -10.87 12.04 -17.05
CA VAL A 533 -11.44 13.22 -17.73
C VAL A 533 -11.55 14.39 -16.75
N LYS A 534 -11.33 15.61 -17.23
CA LYS A 534 -11.21 16.79 -16.37
C LYS A 534 -12.47 17.10 -15.56
N ARG A 535 -13.65 16.66 -16.03
CA ARG A 535 -14.93 16.82 -15.34
C ARG A 535 -15.12 15.91 -14.12
N VAL A 536 -14.26 14.88 -13.93
CA VAL A 536 -14.27 14.08 -12.69
C VAL A 536 -13.71 14.93 -11.55
N THR A 537 -14.50 15.13 -10.53
CA THR A 537 -14.14 15.98 -9.39
C THR A 537 -14.05 15.12 -8.12
N ASN A 538 -13.11 15.48 -7.26
CA ASN A 538 -12.83 14.84 -5.97
C ASN A 538 -12.44 13.34 -6.07
N PHE A 539 -11.92 12.90 -7.21
CA PHE A 539 -11.31 11.59 -7.31
C PHE A 539 -9.88 11.64 -6.76
N LYS A 540 -9.61 10.81 -5.79
CA LYS A 540 -8.32 10.69 -5.12
C LYS A 540 -7.82 9.26 -5.21
N LEU A 541 -6.51 9.11 -5.36
CA LEU A 541 -5.85 7.82 -5.31
C LEU A 541 -5.48 7.51 -3.87
N HIS A 542 -5.75 6.29 -3.43
CA HIS A 542 -5.33 5.82 -2.12
C HIS A 542 -3.97 5.09 -2.21
N PRO A 543 -3.07 5.23 -1.22
CA PRO A 543 -1.75 4.58 -1.23
C PRO A 543 -1.81 3.05 -1.33
N THR A 544 -2.83 2.41 -0.75
CA THR A 544 -3.06 0.95 -0.83
C THR A 544 -3.65 0.49 -2.17
N GLY A 545 -4.16 1.42 -2.99
CA GLY A 545 -4.89 1.11 -4.23
C GLY A 545 -6.40 0.99 -4.06
N SER A 546 -6.95 1.20 -2.86
CA SER A 546 -8.40 1.26 -2.62
C SER A 546 -9.07 2.34 -3.45
N VAL A 547 -10.31 2.11 -3.87
CA VAL A 547 -11.08 2.98 -4.78
C VAL A 547 -12.37 3.46 -4.12
N MET A 548 -12.28 4.55 -3.40
CA MET A 548 -13.42 5.17 -2.71
C MET A 548 -14.10 6.21 -3.60
N LEU A 549 -15.33 5.94 -4.05
CA LEU A 549 -16.07 6.78 -4.98
C LEU A 549 -17.23 7.57 -4.33
N ARG A 550 -17.43 7.46 -3.02
CA ARG A 550 -18.54 8.13 -2.32
C ARG A 550 -18.59 9.64 -2.54
N SER A 551 -17.44 10.28 -2.59
CA SER A 551 -17.31 11.74 -2.72
C SER A 551 -17.05 12.23 -4.15
N VAL A 552 -16.98 11.32 -5.14
CA VAL A 552 -16.72 11.63 -6.55
C VAL A 552 -17.97 12.10 -7.27
N TRP A 553 -17.84 13.12 -8.12
CA TRP A 553 -18.92 13.65 -8.94
C TRP A 553 -18.43 14.17 -10.30
N LEU A 554 -19.34 14.39 -11.23
CA LEU A 554 -19.06 14.90 -12.57
C LEU A 554 -19.57 16.34 -12.71
N GLN A 555 -18.66 17.24 -13.14
CA GLN A 555 -19.03 18.63 -13.51
C GLN A 555 -19.98 18.68 -14.67
#